data_739d93de30fbf87a0faec2cf3c87aeb2
#
_entry.id   739d93de30fbf87a0faec2cf3c87aeb2
#
_cell.length_a   1.000
_cell.length_b   1.000
_cell.length_c   1.000
_cell.angle_alpha   90.00
_cell.angle_beta   90.00
_cell.angle_gamma   90.00
#
_symmetry.space_group_name_H-M   'P 1'
#
loop_
_entity.id
_entity.type
_entity.pdbx_description
1 polymer ?
#
loop_
_entity_poly.entity_id
_entity_poly.type
_entity_poly.pdbx_seq_one_letter_code
_entity_poly.pdbx_strand_id
1 'polypeptide(L)'
;KNFGFANETTVVAPGINGKMDEVRSAYGLMALKHVDVAIESRKRVARRYREALKEVPGIHLFEDKEGVKANYSYFPIFIDERMYGMSRDTLYEKMKNAGVYGRRYFYPLISTFSTYRGLDSAGKDNLPEAYKMAERVICLPMHHALSEDDVERVIGQIIE
;
A
#
# COMPACT_ATOMS: atom_id res chain seq x y z
N LYS A 1 -10.53 -26.02 -2.10
CA LYS A 1 -11.72 -25.25 -1.67
C LYS A 1 -12.95 -26.10 -1.36
N ASN A 2 -12.92 -27.38 -1.64
CA ASN A 2 -14.01 -28.33 -1.41
C ASN A 2 -13.54 -29.48 -0.52
N PHE A 3 -13.12 -29.19 0.70
CA PHE A 3 -12.69 -30.17 1.73
C PHE A 3 -11.60 -31.17 1.32
N GLY A 4 -10.91 -30.97 0.20
CA GLY A 4 -9.92 -31.90 -0.33
C GLY A 4 -10.50 -33.01 -1.22
N PHE A 5 -11.79 -32.95 -1.57
CA PHE A 5 -12.42 -33.90 -2.48
C PHE A 5 -11.96 -33.73 -3.93
N ALA A 6 -11.55 -34.79 -4.56
CA ALA A 6 -11.34 -34.89 -6.01
C ALA A 6 -12.67 -35.19 -6.73
N ASN A 7 -13.52 -35.98 -6.12
CA ASN A 7 -14.88 -36.32 -6.57
C ASN A 7 -15.75 -36.62 -5.32
N GLU A 8 -16.97 -37.09 -5.52
CA GLU A 8 -17.95 -37.30 -4.47
C GLU A 8 -17.46 -38.23 -3.33
N THR A 9 -16.60 -39.18 -3.64
CA THR A 9 -16.16 -40.24 -2.71
C THR A 9 -14.67 -40.25 -2.41
N THR A 10 -13.85 -39.46 -3.13
CA THR A 10 -12.40 -39.52 -3.03
C THR A 10 -11.84 -38.22 -2.43
N VAL A 11 -11.21 -38.31 -1.26
CA VAL A 11 -10.43 -37.26 -0.63
C VAL A 11 -8.96 -37.44 -0.98
N VAL A 12 -8.30 -36.45 -1.58
CA VAL A 12 -6.91 -36.51 -2.04
C VAL A 12 -5.94 -35.79 -1.11
N ALA A 13 -6.42 -34.83 -0.32
CA ALA A 13 -5.61 -34.08 0.64
C ALA A 13 -6.51 -33.37 1.68
N PRO A 14 -5.97 -32.93 2.83
CA PRO A 14 -6.69 -32.02 3.70
C PRO A 14 -7.10 -30.75 2.96
N GLY A 15 -8.33 -30.30 3.17
CA GLY A 15 -8.83 -29.08 2.53
C GLY A 15 -9.89 -28.40 3.38
N ILE A 16 -10.17 -27.15 3.07
CA ILE A 16 -11.16 -26.30 3.75
C ILE A 16 -12.44 -26.13 2.91
N ASN A 17 -13.51 -25.69 3.53
CA ASN A 17 -14.68 -25.17 2.81
C ASN A 17 -14.37 -23.73 2.34
N GLY A 18 -13.77 -23.61 1.18
CA GLY A 18 -13.38 -22.33 0.58
C GLY A 18 -14.30 -21.88 -0.56
N LYS A 19 -15.55 -22.32 -0.55
CA LYS A 19 -16.54 -21.87 -1.54
C LYS A 19 -17.02 -20.47 -1.17
N MET A 20 -17.19 -19.63 -2.20
CA MET A 20 -17.76 -18.29 -2.05
C MET A 20 -19.29 -18.41 -2.05
N ASP A 21 -19.97 -17.66 -1.18
CA ASP A 21 -21.43 -17.58 -1.20
C ASP A 21 -21.91 -16.76 -2.43
N GLU A 22 -23.18 -16.91 -2.77
CA GLU A 22 -23.78 -16.32 -3.96
C GLU A 22 -23.80 -14.80 -3.92
N VAL A 23 -23.97 -14.19 -2.75
CA VAL A 23 -24.01 -12.72 -2.58
C VAL A 23 -22.64 -12.12 -2.88
N ARG A 24 -21.58 -12.69 -2.29
CA ARG A 24 -20.20 -12.25 -2.56
C ARG A 24 -19.80 -12.54 -4.01
N SER A 25 -20.25 -13.66 -4.56
CA SER A 25 -20.00 -14.01 -5.96
C SER A 25 -20.66 -13.01 -6.91
N ALA A 26 -21.92 -12.66 -6.67
CA ALA A 26 -22.65 -11.67 -7.47
C ALA A 26 -22.00 -10.28 -7.37
N TYR A 27 -21.64 -9.85 -6.15
CA TYR A 27 -20.92 -8.59 -5.94
C TYR A 27 -19.55 -8.59 -6.64
N GLY A 28 -18.80 -9.68 -6.55
CA GLY A 28 -17.50 -9.83 -7.23
C GLY A 28 -17.64 -9.70 -8.77
N LEU A 29 -18.64 -10.35 -9.35
CA LEU A 29 -18.92 -10.23 -10.78
C LEU A 29 -19.29 -8.80 -11.20
N MET A 30 -20.03 -8.08 -10.37
CA MET A 30 -20.34 -6.66 -10.61
C MET A 30 -19.06 -5.80 -10.49
N ALA A 31 -18.26 -6.00 -9.45
CA ALA A 31 -17.03 -5.25 -9.25
C ALA A 31 -16.01 -5.43 -10.38
N LEU A 32 -15.91 -6.64 -10.94
CA LEU A 32 -15.04 -6.94 -12.08
C LEU A 32 -15.36 -6.10 -13.33
N LYS A 33 -16.61 -5.66 -13.51
CA LYS A 33 -16.98 -4.80 -14.62
C LYS A 33 -16.39 -3.39 -14.53
N HIS A 34 -15.98 -2.97 -13.34
CA HIS A 34 -15.53 -1.61 -13.05
C HIS A 34 -14.04 -1.53 -12.66
N VAL A 35 -13.37 -2.68 -12.48
CA VAL A 35 -11.99 -2.72 -11.97
C VAL A 35 -10.99 -1.99 -12.87
N ASP A 36 -11.10 -2.13 -14.19
CA ASP A 36 -10.17 -1.50 -15.13
C ASP A 36 -10.32 0.03 -15.12
N VAL A 37 -11.54 0.54 -15.02
CA VAL A 37 -11.80 2.00 -14.88
C VAL A 37 -11.21 2.53 -13.59
N ALA A 38 -11.36 1.79 -12.49
CA ALA A 38 -10.78 2.14 -11.20
C ALA A 38 -9.25 2.13 -11.22
N ILE A 39 -8.63 1.16 -11.90
CA ILE A 39 -7.17 1.08 -12.08
C ILE A 39 -6.67 2.27 -12.87
N GLU A 40 -7.32 2.60 -13.99
CA GLU A 40 -6.91 3.73 -14.85
C GLU A 40 -7.04 5.08 -14.11
N SER A 41 -8.08 5.25 -13.30
CA SER A 41 -8.22 6.44 -12.45
C SER A 41 -7.08 6.56 -11.43
N ARG A 42 -6.73 5.46 -10.74
CA ARG A 42 -5.57 5.46 -9.83
C ARG A 42 -4.24 5.68 -10.54
N LYS A 43 -4.10 5.18 -11.77
CA LYS A 43 -2.91 5.44 -12.60
C LYS A 43 -2.71 6.93 -12.90
N ARG A 44 -3.80 7.67 -13.19
CA ARG A 44 -3.74 9.13 -13.37
C ARG A 44 -3.24 9.82 -12.11
N VAL A 45 -3.78 9.45 -10.94
CA VAL A 45 -3.34 9.98 -9.65
C VAL A 45 -1.85 9.66 -9.41
N ALA A 46 -1.43 8.41 -9.62
CA ALA A 46 -0.04 7.99 -9.45
C ALA A 46 0.92 8.78 -10.35
N ARG A 47 0.54 9.01 -11.61
CA ARG A 47 1.32 9.83 -12.55
C ARG A 47 1.45 11.26 -12.04
N ARG A 48 0.36 11.88 -11.58
CA ARG A 48 0.38 13.25 -11.07
C ARG A 48 1.28 13.39 -9.84
N TYR A 49 1.21 12.45 -8.90
CA TYR A 49 2.12 12.41 -7.76
C TYR A 49 3.58 12.30 -8.17
N ARG A 50 3.92 11.41 -9.13
CA ARG A 50 5.30 11.29 -9.62
C ARG A 50 5.78 12.58 -10.26
N GLU A 51 4.99 13.17 -11.14
CA GLU A 51 5.32 14.43 -11.81
C GLU A 51 5.63 15.56 -10.81
N ALA A 52 4.83 15.66 -9.75
CA ALA A 52 4.99 16.71 -8.74
C ALA A 52 6.15 16.46 -7.77
N LEU A 53 6.40 15.20 -7.41
CA LEU A 53 7.30 14.87 -6.30
C LEU A 53 8.69 14.40 -6.73
N LYS A 54 8.93 14.12 -8.02
CA LYS A 54 10.22 13.57 -8.51
C LYS A 54 11.41 14.46 -8.25
N GLU A 55 11.23 15.78 -8.22
CA GLU A 55 12.29 16.77 -8.01
C GLU A 55 12.35 17.28 -6.55
N VAL A 56 11.50 16.75 -5.64
CA VAL A 56 11.51 17.17 -4.24
C VAL A 56 12.68 16.50 -3.51
N PRO A 57 13.64 17.26 -2.98
CA PRO A 57 14.80 16.68 -2.32
C PRO A 57 14.40 15.79 -1.15
N GLY A 58 14.99 14.60 -1.06
CA GLY A 58 14.73 13.64 0.02
C GLY A 58 13.42 12.86 -0.08
N ILE A 59 12.65 13.04 -1.15
CA ILE A 59 11.49 12.19 -1.48
C ILE A 59 11.94 11.15 -2.52
N HIS A 60 11.79 9.87 -2.18
CA HIS A 60 12.10 8.77 -3.11
C HIS A 60 10.81 8.06 -3.52
N LEU A 61 10.66 7.87 -4.83
CA LEU A 61 9.50 7.27 -5.48
C LEU A 61 9.87 5.93 -6.09
N PHE A 62 8.88 5.05 -6.26
CA PHE A 62 9.05 3.86 -7.09
C PHE A 62 8.57 4.12 -8.51
N GLU A 63 9.35 3.62 -9.46
CA GLU A 63 8.96 3.55 -10.86
C GLU A 63 8.09 2.31 -11.13
N ASP A 64 7.27 2.39 -12.17
CA ASP A 64 6.55 1.23 -12.67
C ASP A 64 7.56 0.23 -13.28
N LYS A 65 7.43 -1.03 -12.89
CA LYS A 65 8.31 -2.08 -13.42
C LYS A 65 7.88 -2.49 -14.82
N GLU A 66 8.85 -2.61 -15.72
CA GLU A 66 8.60 -3.13 -17.07
C GLU A 66 7.99 -4.53 -17.02
N GLY A 67 7.00 -4.80 -17.88
CA GLY A 67 6.28 -6.07 -17.93
C GLY A 67 5.27 -6.30 -16.80
N VAL A 68 5.08 -5.36 -15.89
CA VAL A 68 4.12 -5.46 -14.78
C VAL A 68 2.92 -4.55 -15.01
N LYS A 69 1.71 -5.10 -15.03
CA LYS A 69 0.47 -4.33 -14.99
C LYS A 69 0.15 -3.96 -13.54
N ALA A 70 0.55 -2.75 -13.12
CA ALA A 70 0.29 -2.26 -11.78
C ALA A 70 -1.20 -1.97 -11.56
N ASN A 71 -1.70 -2.21 -10.35
CA ASN A 71 -3.07 -1.91 -9.94
C ASN A 71 -3.21 -0.58 -9.17
N TYR A 72 -2.08 0.04 -8.85
CA TYR A 72 -1.98 1.31 -8.12
C TYR A 72 -2.79 1.33 -6.81
N SER A 73 -2.79 0.21 -6.06
CA SER A 73 -3.51 0.11 -4.78
C SER A 73 -2.91 0.98 -3.69
N TYR A 74 -1.60 1.22 -3.76
CA TYR A 74 -0.83 2.05 -2.84
C TYR A 74 0.10 2.99 -3.62
N PHE A 75 0.41 4.13 -3.02
CA PHE A 75 1.45 5.03 -3.52
C PHE A 75 2.43 5.33 -2.39
N PRO A 76 3.41 4.45 -2.13
CA PRO A 76 4.43 4.69 -1.12
C PRO A 76 5.45 5.70 -1.61
N ILE A 77 5.83 6.61 -0.71
CA ILE A 77 7.01 7.46 -0.82
C ILE A 77 7.93 7.19 0.36
N PHE A 78 9.22 7.39 0.19
CA PHE A 78 10.20 7.23 1.25
C PHE A 78 10.87 8.55 1.55
N ILE A 79 10.93 8.91 2.83
CA ILE A 79 11.49 10.17 3.29
C ILE A 79 12.95 9.96 3.67
N ASP A 80 13.84 10.76 3.10
CA ASP A 80 15.17 11.00 3.61
C ASP A 80 15.17 12.30 4.42
N GLU A 81 15.10 12.19 5.74
CA GLU A 81 14.96 13.30 6.65
C GLU A 81 16.06 14.36 6.50
N ARG A 82 17.29 13.91 6.19
CA ARG A 82 18.45 14.81 6.06
C ARG A 82 18.32 15.73 4.84
N MET A 83 17.75 15.21 3.75
CA MET A 83 17.59 15.95 2.51
C MET A 83 16.25 16.69 2.45
N TYR A 84 15.19 16.09 3.02
CA TYR A 84 13.84 16.64 3.00
C TYR A 84 13.62 17.69 4.10
N GLY A 85 14.39 17.64 5.18
CA GLY A 85 14.30 18.60 6.30
C GLY A 85 13.29 18.22 7.38
N MET A 86 12.52 17.15 7.22
CA MET A 86 11.65 16.62 8.28
C MET A 86 11.52 15.08 8.20
N SER A 87 11.22 14.46 9.35
CA SER A 87 11.01 13.02 9.41
C SER A 87 9.68 12.60 8.79
N ARG A 88 9.56 11.30 8.44
CA ARG A 88 8.31 10.70 8.01
C ARG A 88 7.17 10.94 9.01
N ASP A 89 7.45 10.87 10.31
CA ASP A 89 6.42 11.05 11.34
C ASP A 89 6.01 12.51 11.47
N THR A 90 6.93 13.44 11.32
CA THR A 90 6.61 14.89 11.28
C THR A 90 5.73 15.20 10.08
N LEU A 91 6.06 14.69 8.89
CA LEU A 91 5.22 14.85 7.70
C LEU A 91 3.83 14.22 7.89
N TYR A 92 3.77 13.03 8.50
CA TYR A 92 2.49 12.36 8.79
C TYR A 92 1.58 13.23 9.67
N GLU A 93 2.11 13.81 10.75
CA GLU A 93 1.32 14.68 11.63
C GLU A 93 0.95 16.01 10.93
N LYS A 94 1.85 16.60 10.13
CA LYS A 94 1.54 17.78 9.30
C LYS A 94 0.35 17.52 8.38
N MET A 95 0.42 16.45 7.59
CA MET A 95 -0.66 16.05 6.70
C MET A 95 -1.97 15.82 7.45
N LYS A 96 -1.92 15.08 8.56
CA LYS A 96 -3.09 14.77 9.39
C LYS A 96 -3.76 16.03 9.95
N ASN A 97 -2.98 17.01 10.42
CA ASN A 97 -3.48 18.30 10.92
C ASN A 97 -4.16 19.13 9.81
N ALA A 98 -3.72 18.93 8.55
CA ALA A 98 -4.37 19.52 7.38
C ALA A 98 -5.57 18.70 6.85
N GLY A 99 -5.96 17.61 7.56
CA GLY A 99 -7.05 16.72 7.15
C GLY A 99 -6.69 15.79 5.99
N VAL A 100 -5.40 15.57 5.73
CA VAL A 100 -4.90 14.63 4.72
C VAL A 100 -4.36 13.40 5.41
N TYR A 101 -4.99 12.25 5.19
CA TYR A 101 -4.67 11.01 5.91
C TYR A 101 -3.81 10.07 5.06
N GLY A 102 -2.48 10.19 5.20
CA GLY A 102 -1.53 9.18 4.74
C GLY A 102 -1.53 7.95 5.63
N ARG A 103 -0.88 6.88 5.18
CA ARG A 103 -0.75 5.65 5.98
C ARG A 103 0.69 5.18 6.02
N ARG A 104 1.18 4.83 7.22
CA ARG A 104 2.52 4.28 7.44
C ARG A 104 2.50 2.77 7.18
N TYR A 105 2.37 2.35 5.94
CA TYR A 105 2.28 0.94 5.57
C TYR A 105 3.65 0.35 5.17
N PHE A 106 4.16 -0.63 5.90
CA PHE A 106 3.52 -1.24 7.06
C PHE A 106 4.35 -0.95 8.29
N TYR A 107 3.80 -0.18 9.19
CA TYR A 107 4.41 0.21 10.45
C TYR A 107 3.35 0.07 11.57
N PRO A 108 3.71 -0.50 12.74
CA PRO A 108 5.01 -1.12 13.04
C PRO A 108 5.21 -2.44 12.29
N LEU A 109 6.47 -2.91 12.18
CA LEU A 109 6.78 -4.20 11.58
C LEU A 109 6.17 -5.35 12.38
N ILE A 110 5.73 -6.41 11.70
CA ILE A 110 5.19 -7.62 12.34
C ILE A 110 6.20 -8.23 13.31
N SER A 111 7.49 -8.19 12.97
CA SER A 111 8.58 -8.66 13.81
C SER A 111 8.65 -7.95 15.18
N THR A 112 8.09 -6.74 15.32
CA THR A 112 8.07 -5.98 16.58
C THR A 112 6.84 -6.26 17.45
N PHE A 113 5.86 -7.02 16.95
CA PHE A 113 4.67 -7.37 17.72
C PHE A 113 5.03 -8.26 18.91
N SER A 114 4.32 -8.11 20.02
CA SER A 114 4.58 -8.87 21.26
C SER A 114 4.67 -10.38 21.05
N THR A 115 3.91 -10.91 20.10
CA THR A 115 3.89 -12.33 19.74
C THR A 115 5.19 -12.81 19.06
N TYR A 116 5.88 -11.92 18.31
CA TYR A 116 7.01 -12.32 17.44
C TYR A 116 8.35 -11.74 17.85
N ARG A 117 8.38 -10.61 18.58
CA ARG A 117 9.61 -9.87 18.92
C ARG A 117 10.66 -10.67 19.72
N GLY A 118 10.25 -11.78 20.34
CA GLY A 118 11.14 -12.68 21.08
C GLY A 118 11.78 -13.79 20.24
N LEU A 119 11.49 -13.86 18.94
CA LEU A 119 12.10 -14.82 18.03
C LEU A 119 13.43 -14.27 17.51
N ASP A 120 14.46 -15.12 17.41
CA ASP A 120 15.77 -14.73 16.86
C ASP A 120 15.62 -14.14 15.43
N SER A 121 14.76 -14.75 14.60
CA SER A 121 14.48 -14.27 13.25
C SER A 121 13.82 -12.88 13.19
N ALA A 122 13.23 -12.39 14.28
CA ALA A 122 12.60 -11.08 14.38
C ALA A 122 13.59 -9.96 14.76
N GLY A 123 14.82 -10.31 15.09
CA GLY A 123 15.87 -9.36 15.48
C GLY A 123 16.16 -8.32 14.41
N LYS A 124 16.48 -7.09 14.84
CA LYS A 124 16.78 -5.97 13.94
C LYS A 124 17.96 -6.29 13.01
N ASP A 125 18.94 -7.02 13.50
CA ASP A 125 20.14 -7.39 12.73
C ASP A 125 19.81 -8.40 11.60
N ASN A 126 18.73 -9.16 11.74
CA ASN A 126 18.24 -10.07 10.69
C ASN A 126 17.35 -9.37 9.65
N LEU A 127 16.82 -8.19 9.98
CA LEU A 127 15.83 -7.47 9.16
C LEU A 127 16.23 -5.99 8.94
N PRO A 128 17.49 -5.65 8.64
CA PRO A 128 17.97 -4.26 8.60
C PRO A 128 17.22 -3.42 7.57
N GLU A 129 16.97 -3.95 6.38
CA GLU A 129 16.27 -3.21 5.33
C GLU A 129 14.79 -3.02 5.65
N ALA A 130 14.13 -3.99 6.29
CA ALA A 130 12.73 -3.85 6.69
C ALA A 130 12.57 -2.72 7.72
N TYR A 131 13.45 -2.66 8.72
CA TYR A 131 13.45 -1.59 9.72
C TYR A 131 13.70 -0.23 9.08
N LYS A 132 14.74 -0.12 8.25
CA LYS A 132 15.07 1.10 7.51
C LYS A 132 13.92 1.61 6.67
N MET A 133 13.24 0.72 5.93
CA MET A 133 12.10 1.09 5.11
C MET A 133 10.87 1.47 5.93
N ALA A 134 10.58 0.73 7.01
CA ALA A 134 9.44 1.00 7.88
C ALA A 134 9.52 2.36 8.57
N GLU A 135 10.72 2.85 8.89
CA GLU A 135 10.92 4.16 9.50
C GLU A 135 10.71 5.33 8.52
N ARG A 136 10.80 5.07 7.21
CA ARG A 136 10.82 6.10 6.15
C ARG A 136 9.58 6.14 5.29
N VAL A 137 8.80 5.04 5.25
CA VAL A 137 7.66 4.90 4.34
C VAL A 137 6.42 5.64 4.82
N ILE A 138 5.77 6.35 3.89
CA ILE A 138 4.39 6.80 4.02
C ILE A 138 3.67 6.57 2.68
N CYS A 139 2.49 5.98 2.72
CA CYS A 139 1.62 5.85 1.55
C CYS A 139 0.69 7.04 1.48
N LEU A 140 0.70 7.73 0.35
CA LEU A 140 -0.20 8.83 0.07
C LEU A 140 -1.63 8.32 -0.18
N PRO A 141 -2.67 9.16 0.03
CA PRO A 141 -4.04 8.82 -0.32
C PRO A 141 -4.13 8.32 -1.76
N MET A 142 -4.74 7.14 -1.95
CA MET A 142 -4.85 6.53 -3.27
C MET A 142 -6.17 5.78 -3.40
N HIS A 143 -7.10 6.33 -4.16
CA HIS A 143 -8.33 5.65 -4.58
C HIS A 143 -8.85 6.24 -5.89
N HIS A 144 -9.76 5.51 -6.55
CA HIS A 144 -10.25 5.85 -7.88
C HIS A 144 -11.14 7.09 -7.96
N ALA A 145 -11.67 7.55 -6.82
CA ALA A 145 -12.56 8.70 -6.72
C ALA A 145 -11.88 9.97 -6.16
N LEU A 146 -10.53 10.01 -6.08
CA LEU A 146 -9.82 11.25 -5.77
C LEU A 146 -10.02 12.26 -6.90
N SER A 147 -10.49 13.46 -6.53
CA SER A 147 -10.53 14.60 -7.44
C SER A 147 -9.13 15.17 -7.70
N GLU A 148 -9.00 15.98 -8.73
CA GLU A 148 -7.74 16.70 -9.00
C GLU A 148 -7.39 17.63 -7.84
N ASP A 149 -8.36 18.34 -7.28
CA ASP A 149 -8.17 19.23 -6.11
C ASP A 149 -7.69 18.45 -4.87
N ASP A 150 -8.22 17.25 -4.63
CA ASP A 150 -7.72 16.39 -3.54
C ASP A 150 -6.27 15.98 -3.76
N VAL A 151 -5.90 15.65 -4.99
CA VAL A 151 -4.52 15.29 -5.35
C VAL A 151 -3.58 16.48 -5.15
N GLU A 152 -3.95 17.68 -5.64
CA GLU A 152 -3.15 18.91 -5.45
C GLU A 152 -3.04 19.27 -3.97
N ARG A 153 -4.09 19.10 -3.18
CA ARG A 153 -4.05 19.32 -1.74
C ARG A 153 -3.06 18.39 -1.03
N VAL A 154 -2.99 17.11 -1.44
CA VAL A 154 -1.99 16.16 -0.92
C VAL A 154 -0.59 16.60 -1.30
N ILE A 155 -0.37 16.97 -2.56
CA ILE A 155 0.92 17.44 -3.07
C ILE A 155 1.39 18.68 -2.30
N GLY A 156 0.52 19.67 -2.08
CA GLY A 156 0.84 20.90 -1.35
C GLY A 156 1.38 20.63 0.05
N GLN A 157 0.88 19.61 0.76
CA GLN A 157 1.40 19.24 2.09
C GLN A 157 2.83 18.69 2.07
N ILE A 158 3.32 18.27 0.92
CA ILE A 158 4.65 17.67 0.78
C ILE A 158 5.66 18.70 0.24
N ILE A 159 5.22 19.61 -0.62
CA ILE A 159 6.11 20.58 -1.29
C ILE A 159 6.32 21.84 -0.44
N GLU A 160 5.30 22.27 0.32
CA GLU A 160 5.34 23.42 1.24
C GLU A 160 6.00 23.06 2.58
#